data_6e40965512b4f643c40f0c74a1642fdf
#
_entry.id   6e40965512b4f643c40f0c74a1642fdf
#
_cell.length_a   1.000
_cell.length_b   1.000
_cell.length_c   1.000
_cell.angle_alpha   90.00
_cell.angle_beta   90.00
_cell.angle_gamma   90.00
#
_symmetry.space_group_name_H-M   'P 1'
#
loop_
_entity.id
_entity.type
_entity.pdbx_description
1 polymer ?
#
loop_
_entity_poly.entity_id
_entity_poly.type
_entity_poly.pdbx_seq_one_letter_code
_entity_poly.pdbx_strand_id
1 'polypeptide(L)'
;GGPGIGFVMVASHAYENNVLSNVYSMLHENGHALYEQGINWEYRFTSLSTGTSMGMHESQSRFFENYVGLSEAFAEPLIQLMRKHFPGQLNRVTAFQLFSAANKVQPSLIRTEADELTYPLHILIRYEMEQALLSGEITAKDVPALWAEKYKQYLGVTVPSNTEGALQDVHWSWGEFGYFPTYALGSAYGAQYKHAMIAEGMDFDAVCASGDLAPIKEWLGSRIWTWGRAKDSKELILGACGEPFDVHYYTKYLTDKYSRIYGLASA
;
A
#
# COMPACT_ATOMS: atom_id res chain seq x y z
N GLY A 1 2.39 10.18 12.63
CA GLY A 1 1.63 10.67 13.79
C GLY A 1 1.64 12.18 13.92
N GLY A 2 0.72 12.74 14.69
CA GLY A 2 0.62 14.19 14.90
C GLY A 2 -0.23 14.55 16.12
N PRO A 3 -0.15 15.82 16.58
CA PRO A 3 -0.90 16.28 17.76
C PRO A 3 -2.41 16.49 17.50
N GLY A 4 -2.92 16.11 16.35
CA GLY A 4 -4.34 16.22 15.99
C GLY A 4 -4.56 16.69 14.55
N ILE A 5 -5.83 16.94 14.20
CA ILE A 5 -6.25 17.42 12.89
C ILE A 5 -5.46 18.68 12.49
N GLY A 6 -4.95 18.71 11.28
CA GLY A 6 -4.26 19.86 10.67
C GLY A 6 -2.74 19.82 10.78
N PHE A 7 -2.14 18.98 11.62
CA PHE A 7 -0.69 18.82 11.67
C PHE A 7 -0.30 17.34 11.75
N VAL A 8 0.44 16.88 10.76
CA VAL A 8 0.95 15.50 10.70
C VAL A 8 2.46 15.54 10.44
N MET A 9 3.22 14.81 11.24
CA MET A 9 4.64 14.55 10.98
C MET A 9 4.80 13.21 10.29
N VAL A 10 5.54 13.21 9.21
CA VAL A 10 5.98 12.01 8.49
C VAL A 10 7.48 11.81 8.67
N ALA A 11 7.92 10.58 8.70
CA ALA A 11 9.32 10.21 8.76
C ALA A 11 9.60 9.11 7.73
N SER A 12 10.76 9.18 7.10
CA SER A 12 11.20 8.17 6.15
C SER A 12 12.70 7.96 6.28
N HIS A 13 13.18 6.80 5.82
CA HIS A 13 14.61 6.53 5.70
C HIS A 13 15.08 6.89 4.29
N ALA A 14 16.24 7.54 4.19
CA ALA A 14 16.91 7.81 2.93
C ALA A 14 18.15 6.91 2.82
N TYR A 15 18.21 6.13 1.72
CA TYR A 15 19.37 5.30 1.40
C TYR A 15 20.13 5.94 0.24
N GLU A 16 21.44 6.16 0.39
CA GLU A 16 22.28 6.80 -0.63
C GLU A 16 22.31 6.03 -1.96
N ASN A 17 22.07 4.72 -1.91
CA ASN A 17 22.09 3.81 -3.07
C ASN A 17 20.70 3.42 -3.56
N ASN A 18 19.61 3.88 -2.93
CA ASN A 18 18.23 3.53 -3.30
C ASN A 18 17.27 4.71 -3.10
N VAL A 19 17.29 5.64 -4.04
CA VAL A 19 16.40 6.83 -4.01
C VAL A 19 14.92 6.45 -4.13
N LEU A 20 14.58 5.38 -4.86
CA LEU A 20 13.19 4.99 -5.07
C LEU A 20 12.52 4.52 -3.78
N SER A 21 13.24 3.81 -2.91
CA SER A 21 12.72 3.42 -1.60
C SER A 21 12.22 4.63 -0.80
N ASN A 22 13.00 5.72 -0.76
CA ASN A 22 12.58 6.93 -0.08
C ASN A 22 11.39 7.62 -0.76
N VAL A 23 11.40 7.72 -2.11
CA VAL A 23 10.30 8.36 -2.86
C VAL A 23 8.97 7.66 -2.59
N TYR A 24 8.92 6.33 -2.70
CA TYR A 24 7.68 5.58 -2.49
C TYR A 24 7.27 5.54 -1.02
N SER A 25 8.22 5.46 -0.09
CA SER A 25 7.93 5.61 1.34
C SER A 25 7.32 6.98 1.66
N MET A 26 7.80 8.06 1.05
CA MET A 26 7.22 9.40 1.24
C MET A 26 5.81 9.51 0.63
N LEU A 27 5.55 8.88 -0.51
CA LEU A 27 4.20 8.82 -1.08
C LEU A 27 3.24 8.05 -0.16
N HIS A 28 3.70 6.93 0.40
CA HIS A 28 2.98 6.15 1.39
C HIS A 28 2.61 6.98 2.63
N GLU A 29 3.60 7.56 3.28
CA GLU A 29 3.39 8.38 4.48
C GLU A 29 2.52 9.60 4.21
N ASN A 30 2.65 10.21 3.02
CA ASN A 30 1.77 11.30 2.61
C ASN A 30 0.31 10.86 2.47
N GLY A 31 0.03 9.65 2.02
CA GLY A 31 -1.32 9.11 1.99
C GLY A 31 -1.97 9.08 3.37
N HIS A 32 -1.24 8.60 4.38
CA HIS A 32 -1.65 8.67 5.77
C HIS A 32 -1.88 10.09 6.26
N ALA A 33 -0.95 10.99 5.93
CA ALA A 33 -1.02 12.40 6.34
C ALA A 33 -2.23 13.12 5.73
N LEU A 34 -2.51 12.91 4.46
CA LEU A 34 -3.65 13.50 3.76
C LEU A 34 -4.98 13.03 4.34
N TYR A 35 -5.07 11.75 4.75
CA TYR A 35 -6.27 11.26 5.43
C TYR A 35 -6.51 12.03 6.73
N GLU A 36 -5.53 12.10 7.61
CA GLU A 36 -5.66 12.80 8.90
C GLU A 36 -5.95 14.31 8.71
N GLN A 37 -5.34 14.95 7.72
CA GLN A 37 -5.57 16.36 7.40
C GLN A 37 -6.92 16.63 6.74
N GLY A 38 -7.49 15.63 6.05
CA GLY A 38 -8.78 15.73 5.36
C GLY A 38 -10.00 15.50 6.25
N ILE A 39 -9.80 15.09 7.51
CA ILE A 39 -10.90 14.88 8.45
C ILE A 39 -11.62 16.19 8.77
N ASN A 40 -12.95 16.13 8.84
CA ASN A 40 -13.76 17.31 9.14
C ASN A 40 -13.29 17.97 10.44
N TRP A 41 -12.97 19.26 10.35
CA TRP A 41 -12.50 20.07 11.48
C TRP A 41 -13.46 20.11 12.68
N GLU A 42 -14.74 19.87 12.46
CA GLU A 42 -15.73 19.79 13.52
C GLU A 42 -15.51 18.61 14.48
N TYR A 43 -14.79 17.57 14.03
CA TYR A 43 -14.46 16.40 14.85
C TYR A 43 -13.24 16.61 15.77
N ARG A 44 -12.54 17.75 15.64
CA ARG A 44 -11.37 18.03 16.48
C ARG A 44 -11.72 17.90 17.96
N PHE A 45 -10.78 17.36 18.74
CA PHE A 45 -10.93 17.09 20.18
C PHE A 45 -12.02 16.06 20.53
N THR A 46 -12.50 15.30 19.56
CA THR A 46 -13.40 14.16 19.79
C THR A 46 -12.72 12.85 19.40
N SER A 47 -13.30 11.71 19.77
CA SER A 47 -12.85 10.39 19.34
C SER A 47 -13.04 10.12 17.84
N LEU A 48 -13.75 11.00 17.13
CA LEU A 48 -13.96 10.91 15.67
C LEU A 48 -12.82 11.53 14.85
N SER A 49 -11.86 12.19 15.48
CA SER A 49 -10.82 13.00 14.87
C SER A 49 -9.61 12.21 14.33
N THR A 50 -9.80 10.97 13.90
CA THR A 50 -8.78 10.14 13.24
C THR A 50 -9.43 9.18 12.27
N GLY A 51 -8.64 8.47 11.45
CA GLY A 51 -9.16 7.47 10.51
C GLY A 51 -9.92 6.33 11.18
N THR A 52 -10.91 5.75 10.49
CA THR A 52 -11.88 4.81 11.07
C THR A 52 -11.28 3.45 11.43
N SER A 53 -10.38 2.93 10.61
CA SER A 53 -9.68 1.66 10.85
C SER A 53 -8.29 1.68 10.23
N MET A 54 -7.42 0.78 10.69
CA MET A 54 -6.07 0.66 10.13
C MET A 54 -6.10 0.21 8.67
N GLY A 55 -7.03 -0.65 8.26
CA GLY A 55 -7.21 -1.03 6.86
C GLY A 55 -7.64 0.14 5.98
N MET A 56 -8.54 1.01 6.49
CA MET A 56 -8.93 2.24 5.79
C MET A 56 -7.76 3.24 5.72
N HIS A 57 -7.00 3.35 6.79
CA HIS A 57 -5.83 4.22 6.86
C HIS A 57 -4.73 3.77 5.89
N GLU A 58 -4.46 2.46 5.86
CA GLU A 58 -3.52 1.86 4.92
C GLU A 58 -4.00 1.94 3.46
N SER A 59 -5.32 2.00 3.23
CA SER A 59 -5.81 2.19 1.87
C SER A 59 -5.43 3.54 1.28
N GLN A 60 -5.25 4.56 2.10
CA GLN A 60 -4.83 5.88 1.64
C GLN A 60 -3.33 5.92 1.35
N SER A 61 -2.51 5.33 2.21
CA SER A 61 -1.06 5.22 1.99
C SER A 61 -0.75 4.39 0.74
N ARG A 62 -1.34 3.19 0.63
CA ARG A 62 -1.19 2.32 -0.54
C ARG A 62 -1.77 2.93 -1.81
N PHE A 63 -2.79 3.76 -1.70
CA PHE A 63 -3.33 4.44 -2.88
C PHE A 63 -2.29 5.36 -3.51
N PHE A 64 -1.67 6.23 -2.73
CA PHE A 64 -0.64 7.14 -3.26
C PHE A 64 0.67 6.43 -3.61
N GLU A 65 1.04 5.38 -2.92
CA GLU A 65 2.23 4.59 -3.22
C GLU A 65 2.02 3.75 -4.50
N ASN A 66 1.01 2.86 -4.50
CA ASN A 66 0.85 1.82 -5.52
C ASN A 66 0.08 2.29 -6.76
N TYR A 67 -1.07 2.96 -6.55
CA TYR A 67 -1.98 3.31 -7.66
C TYR A 67 -1.57 4.60 -8.35
N VAL A 68 -0.94 5.53 -7.63
CA VAL A 68 -0.36 6.74 -8.19
C VAL A 68 1.13 6.55 -8.44
N GLY A 69 1.95 6.42 -7.41
CA GLY A 69 3.41 6.43 -7.47
C GLY A 69 3.99 5.34 -8.35
N LEU A 70 3.51 4.10 -8.20
CA LEU A 70 3.93 2.93 -8.98
C LEU A 70 3.13 2.75 -10.29
N SER A 71 2.40 3.77 -10.76
CA SER A 71 1.73 3.73 -12.07
C SER A 71 2.68 4.07 -13.22
N GLU A 72 2.38 3.55 -14.41
CA GLU A 72 3.13 3.90 -15.63
C GLU A 72 3.01 5.40 -15.95
N ALA A 73 1.80 5.96 -15.76
CA ALA A 73 1.51 7.36 -16.03
C ALA A 73 2.31 8.32 -15.14
N PHE A 74 2.47 8.04 -13.85
CA PHE A 74 3.22 8.88 -12.92
C PHE A 74 4.75 8.77 -13.12
N ALA A 75 5.22 7.71 -13.78
CA ALA A 75 6.66 7.56 -14.05
C ALA A 75 7.23 8.69 -14.91
N GLU A 76 6.43 9.33 -15.79
CA GLU A 76 6.91 10.44 -16.63
C GLU A 76 7.21 11.70 -15.79
N PRO A 77 6.28 12.28 -15.01
CA PRO A 77 6.62 13.46 -14.18
C PRO A 77 7.68 13.13 -13.13
N LEU A 78 7.71 11.89 -12.60
CA LEU A 78 8.72 11.47 -11.64
C LEU A 78 10.13 11.45 -12.27
N ILE A 79 10.31 10.81 -13.42
CA ILE A 79 11.63 10.76 -14.08
C ILE A 79 12.10 12.14 -14.51
N GLN A 80 11.22 13.04 -14.93
CA GLN A 80 11.53 14.41 -15.25
C GLN A 80 12.08 15.16 -14.02
N LEU A 81 11.46 14.99 -12.87
CA LEU A 81 11.93 15.55 -11.61
C LEU A 81 13.28 14.96 -11.19
N MET A 82 13.41 13.62 -11.23
CA MET A 82 14.64 12.93 -10.83
C MET A 82 15.83 13.30 -11.71
N ARG A 83 15.64 13.52 -13.02
CA ARG A 83 16.72 13.96 -13.92
C ARG A 83 17.32 15.31 -13.52
N LYS A 84 16.56 16.20 -12.88
CA LYS A 84 17.09 17.49 -12.39
C LYS A 84 18.12 17.29 -11.28
N HIS A 85 17.97 16.22 -10.49
CA HIS A 85 18.85 15.91 -9.37
C HIS A 85 19.95 14.89 -9.71
N PHE A 86 19.68 13.99 -10.67
CA PHE A 86 20.55 12.89 -11.08
C PHE A 86 20.79 12.87 -12.61
N PRO A 87 21.28 13.98 -13.20
CA PRO A 87 21.38 14.07 -14.68
C PRO A 87 22.38 13.06 -15.27
N GLY A 88 23.44 12.72 -14.55
CA GLY A 88 24.44 11.76 -15.01
C GLY A 88 23.92 10.33 -15.11
N GLN A 89 23.08 9.94 -14.18
CA GLN A 89 22.57 8.57 -14.05
C GLN A 89 21.29 8.33 -14.86
N LEU A 90 20.42 9.34 -14.98
CA LEU A 90 19.04 9.14 -15.46
C LEU A 90 18.75 9.74 -16.84
N ASN A 91 19.72 10.42 -17.51
CA ASN A 91 19.49 11.07 -18.80
C ASN A 91 18.94 10.11 -19.90
N ARG A 92 19.33 8.84 -19.84
CA ARG A 92 18.94 7.83 -20.84
C ARG A 92 17.84 6.88 -20.37
N VAL A 93 17.38 7.02 -19.12
CA VAL A 93 16.32 6.18 -18.55
C VAL A 93 14.97 6.72 -19.01
N THR A 94 14.17 5.87 -19.66
CA THR A 94 12.80 6.21 -20.05
C THR A 94 11.83 6.07 -18.86
N ALA A 95 10.65 6.71 -18.94
CA ALA A 95 9.60 6.53 -17.95
C ALA A 95 9.17 5.06 -17.82
N PHE A 96 9.05 4.33 -18.95
CA PHE A 96 8.71 2.91 -18.92
C PHE A 96 9.80 2.04 -18.27
N GLN A 97 11.08 2.38 -18.44
CA GLN A 97 12.17 1.69 -17.73
C GLN A 97 12.13 1.97 -16.22
N LEU A 98 11.83 3.21 -15.82
CA LEU A 98 11.63 3.54 -14.41
C LEU A 98 10.44 2.76 -13.82
N PHE A 99 9.30 2.79 -14.50
CA PHE A 99 8.10 2.04 -14.12
C PHE A 99 8.38 0.54 -13.98
N SER A 100 9.02 -0.08 -14.97
CA SER A 100 9.34 -1.50 -14.93
C SER A 100 10.33 -1.87 -13.82
N ALA A 101 11.33 -1.02 -13.58
CA ALA A 101 12.32 -1.24 -12.52
C ALA A 101 11.69 -1.11 -11.12
N ALA A 102 10.83 -0.12 -10.92
CA ALA A 102 10.12 0.10 -9.67
C ALA A 102 9.11 -1.01 -9.33
N ASN A 103 8.58 -1.66 -10.35
CA ASN A 103 7.60 -2.75 -10.23
C ASN A 103 8.20 -4.15 -10.51
N LYS A 104 9.52 -4.30 -10.37
CA LYS A 104 10.16 -5.60 -10.55
C LYS A 104 9.65 -6.60 -9.52
N VAL A 105 9.13 -7.74 -9.99
CA VAL A 105 8.71 -8.84 -9.10
C VAL A 105 9.90 -9.70 -8.75
N GLN A 106 10.13 -9.87 -7.47
CA GLN A 106 11.19 -10.72 -6.94
C GLN A 106 10.83 -11.22 -5.53
N PRO A 107 10.38 -12.48 -5.37
CA PRO A 107 10.13 -13.04 -4.06
C PRO A 107 11.31 -12.81 -3.12
N SER A 108 11.01 -12.31 -1.92
CA SER A 108 12.02 -11.89 -0.95
C SER A 108 11.68 -12.38 0.45
N LEU A 109 12.61 -12.20 1.40
CA LEU A 109 12.44 -12.62 2.80
C LEU A 109 11.71 -11.55 3.63
N ILE A 110 11.99 -10.28 3.38
CA ILE A 110 11.57 -9.17 4.23
C ILE A 110 10.29 -8.56 3.67
N ARG A 111 9.21 -8.58 4.47
CA ARG A 111 7.89 -8.07 4.08
C ARG A 111 7.92 -6.61 3.65
N THR A 112 8.60 -5.76 4.40
CA THR A 112 8.65 -4.31 4.12
C THR A 112 9.40 -3.97 2.83
N GLU A 113 10.21 -4.89 2.32
CA GLU A 113 10.96 -4.76 1.06
C GLU A 113 10.32 -5.55 -0.09
N ALA A 114 9.18 -6.21 0.16
CA ALA A 114 8.50 -7.02 -0.85
C ALA A 114 7.87 -6.14 -1.94
N ASP A 115 7.93 -6.62 -3.18
CA ASP A 115 7.24 -6.00 -4.31
C ASP A 115 5.70 -6.10 -4.15
N GLU A 116 4.98 -5.25 -4.89
CA GLU A 116 3.52 -5.15 -4.78
C GLU A 116 2.79 -6.47 -5.06
N LEU A 117 3.30 -7.28 -6.00
CA LEU A 117 2.63 -8.54 -6.39
C LEU A 117 2.81 -9.62 -5.32
N THR A 118 4.01 -9.74 -4.72
CA THR A 118 4.28 -10.76 -3.72
C THR A 118 3.92 -10.32 -2.28
N TYR A 119 3.73 -9.02 -2.05
CA TYR A 119 3.37 -8.48 -0.74
C TYR A 119 2.16 -9.14 -0.08
N PRO A 120 1.03 -9.39 -0.78
CA PRO A 120 -0.13 -10.09 -0.20
C PRO A 120 0.18 -11.49 0.31
N LEU A 121 1.16 -12.19 -0.30
CA LEU A 121 1.57 -13.52 0.15
C LEU A 121 2.29 -13.46 1.51
N HIS A 122 3.08 -12.41 1.75
CA HIS A 122 3.65 -12.15 3.07
C HIS A 122 2.56 -11.94 4.14
N ILE A 123 1.48 -11.26 3.78
CA ILE A 123 0.36 -11.03 4.69
C ILE A 123 -0.42 -12.33 4.93
N LEU A 124 -0.66 -13.13 3.88
CA LEU A 124 -1.33 -14.41 3.99
C LEU A 124 -0.59 -15.37 4.94
N ILE A 125 0.74 -15.44 4.83
CA ILE A 125 1.57 -16.25 5.74
C ILE A 125 1.31 -15.85 7.20
N ARG A 126 1.34 -14.57 7.51
CA ARG A 126 1.12 -14.06 8.86
C ARG A 126 -0.29 -14.32 9.36
N TYR A 127 -1.27 -14.13 8.51
CA TYR A 127 -2.67 -14.40 8.83
C TYR A 127 -2.88 -15.89 9.21
N GLU A 128 -2.36 -16.80 8.41
CA GLU A 128 -2.45 -18.25 8.70
C GLU A 128 -1.67 -18.64 9.97
N MET A 129 -0.50 -18.01 10.21
CA MET A 129 0.25 -18.19 11.44
C MET A 129 -0.54 -17.73 12.67
N GLU A 130 -1.19 -16.55 12.59
CA GLU A 130 -2.03 -16.04 13.68
C GLU A 130 -3.22 -16.95 13.96
N GLN A 131 -3.88 -17.44 12.91
CA GLN A 131 -4.98 -18.41 13.08
C GLN A 131 -4.54 -19.67 13.80
N ALA A 132 -3.39 -20.25 13.39
CA ALA A 132 -2.86 -21.47 14.00
C ALA A 132 -2.43 -21.24 15.48
N LEU A 133 -1.84 -20.09 15.79
CA LEU A 133 -1.49 -19.73 17.17
C LEU A 133 -2.72 -19.51 18.05
N LEU A 134 -3.70 -18.75 17.58
CA LEU A 134 -4.89 -18.40 18.37
C LEU A 134 -5.84 -19.57 18.54
N SER A 135 -5.90 -20.49 17.58
CA SER A 135 -6.66 -21.75 17.71
C SER A 135 -5.99 -22.78 18.64
N GLY A 136 -4.72 -22.57 18.96
CA GLY A 136 -3.92 -23.54 19.74
C GLY A 136 -3.44 -24.76 18.92
N GLU A 137 -3.53 -24.71 17.60
CA GLU A 137 -3.01 -25.74 16.69
C GLU A 137 -1.49 -25.83 16.78
N ILE A 138 -0.82 -24.69 16.97
CA ILE A 138 0.61 -24.57 17.19
C ILE A 138 0.92 -23.76 18.45
N THR A 139 2.15 -23.91 18.94
CA THR A 139 2.72 -23.10 20.03
C THR A 139 3.81 -22.16 19.50
N ALA A 140 4.25 -21.23 20.33
CA ALA A 140 5.35 -20.34 19.97
C ALA A 140 6.65 -21.08 19.57
N LYS A 141 6.86 -22.31 20.05
CA LYS A 141 8.04 -23.13 19.70
C LYS A 141 7.98 -23.62 18.25
N ASP A 142 6.78 -23.78 17.70
CA ASP A 142 6.56 -24.31 16.35
C ASP A 142 6.65 -23.22 15.29
N VAL A 143 6.55 -21.94 15.69
CA VAL A 143 6.53 -20.78 14.79
C VAL A 143 7.71 -20.77 13.81
N PRO A 144 8.99 -20.94 14.20
CA PRO A 144 10.09 -20.86 13.24
C PRO A 144 9.99 -21.91 12.11
N ALA A 145 9.59 -23.13 12.45
CA ALA A 145 9.48 -24.22 11.49
C ALA A 145 8.33 -24.01 10.51
N LEU A 146 7.13 -23.71 11.02
CA LEU A 146 5.96 -23.44 10.17
C LEU A 146 6.15 -22.18 9.31
N TRP A 147 6.81 -21.14 9.85
CA TRP A 147 7.15 -19.95 9.08
C TRP A 147 8.03 -20.29 7.87
N ALA A 148 9.10 -21.06 8.08
CA ALA A 148 9.99 -21.47 7.00
C ALA A 148 9.26 -22.32 5.94
N GLU A 149 8.37 -23.21 6.37
CA GLU A 149 7.53 -24.01 5.48
C GLU A 149 6.64 -23.13 4.60
N LYS A 150 5.88 -22.20 5.21
CA LYS A 150 4.99 -21.30 4.48
C LYS A 150 5.72 -20.37 3.51
N TYR A 151 6.90 -19.85 3.90
CA TYR A 151 7.73 -19.05 3.00
C TYR A 151 8.21 -19.87 1.80
N LYS A 152 8.57 -21.13 2.01
CA LYS A 152 8.93 -22.03 0.92
C LYS A 152 7.73 -22.33 0.02
N GLN A 153 6.57 -22.54 0.61
CA GLN A 153 5.34 -22.86 -0.12
C GLN A 153 4.83 -21.68 -0.97
N TYR A 154 4.73 -20.48 -0.39
CA TYR A 154 4.09 -19.34 -1.04
C TYR A 154 5.07 -18.48 -1.86
N LEU A 155 6.30 -18.36 -1.41
CA LEU A 155 7.30 -17.47 -2.02
C LEU A 155 8.46 -18.21 -2.68
N GLY A 156 8.59 -19.51 -2.45
CA GLY A 156 9.70 -20.31 -3.00
C GLY A 156 11.06 -20.04 -2.35
N VAL A 157 11.12 -19.18 -1.32
CA VAL A 157 12.36 -18.77 -0.67
C VAL A 157 12.67 -19.62 0.57
N THR A 158 13.95 -19.73 0.92
CA THR A 158 14.41 -20.43 2.12
C THR A 158 14.75 -19.40 3.19
N VAL A 159 14.18 -19.55 4.39
CA VAL A 159 14.45 -18.67 5.53
C VAL A 159 15.73 -19.11 6.24
N PRO A 160 16.80 -18.28 6.27
CA PRO A 160 18.09 -18.69 6.80
C PRO A 160 18.20 -18.54 8.33
N SER A 161 17.40 -17.66 8.93
CA SER A 161 17.46 -17.35 10.36
C SER A 161 16.12 -16.84 10.89
N ASN A 162 15.94 -16.85 12.22
CA ASN A 162 14.75 -16.26 12.82
C ASN A 162 14.69 -14.74 12.66
N THR A 163 15.82 -14.07 12.55
CA THR A 163 15.89 -12.61 12.33
C THR A 163 15.33 -12.23 10.98
N GLU A 164 15.64 -13.00 9.93
CA GLU A 164 15.08 -12.82 8.60
C GLU A 164 13.75 -13.59 8.40
N GLY A 165 13.31 -14.28 9.44
CA GLY A 165 12.05 -15.04 9.52
C GLY A 165 11.05 -14.39 10.44
N ALA A 166 10.56 -15.15 11.42
CA ALA A 166 9.45 -14.75 12.28
C ALA A 166 9.71 -13.51 13.18
N LEU A 167 10.97 -13.13 13.37
CA LEU A 167 11.35 -11.96 14.19
C LEU A 167 11.52 -10.66 13.38
N GLN A 168 11.21 -10.65 12.10
CA GLN A 168 11.34 -9.45 11.26
C GLN A 168 10.30 -8.38 11.57
N ASP A 169 9.15 -8.74 12.16
CA ASP A 169 8.05 -7.86 12.52
C ASP A 169 7.93 -7.73 14.04
N VAL A 170 7.51 -6.56 14.52
CA VAL A 170 7.35 -6.26 15.95
C VAL A 170 5.92 -6.50 16.45
N HIS A 171 4.95 -6.73 15.58
CA HIS A 171 3.52 -6.77 15.88
C HIS A 171 3.19 -7.75 17.00
N TRP A 172 3.64 -8.99 16.90
CA TRP A 172 3.34 -9.99 17.94
C TRP A 172 4.00 -9.71 19.28
N SER A 173 5.16 -9.05 19.28
CA SER A 173 5.81 -8.64 20.53
C SER A 173 5.04 -7.54 21.26
N TRP A 174 4.20 -6.80 20.56
CA TRP A 174 3.29 -5.78 21.11
C TRP A 174 1.87 -6.33 21.36
N GLY A 175 1.61 -7.60 21.04
CA GLY A 175 0.31 -8.23 21.18
C GLY A 175 -0.69 -7.89 20.09
N GLU A 176 -0.22 -7.35 18.97
CA GLU A 176 -1.04 -6.92 17.83
C GLU A 176 -1.39 -8.10 16.91
N PHE A 177 -2.15 -9.06 17.40
CA PHE A 177 -2.75 -10.11 16.60
C PHE A 177 -3.95 -9.58 15.81
N GLY A 178 -4.08 -10.03 14.54
CA GLY A 178 -5.13 -9.56 13.62
C GLY A 178 -4.80 -8.25 12.91
N TYR A 179 -3.61 -7.67 13.12
CA TYR A 179 -3.21 -6.43 12.48
C TYR A 179 -2.78 -6.63 11.01
N PHE A 180 -2.02 -7.67 10.70
CA PHE A 180 -1.46 -7.90 9.36
C PHE A 180 -2.47 -7.88 8.21
N PRO A 181 -3.71 -8.40 8.34
CA PRO A 181 -4.69 -8.30 7.27
C PRO A 181 -5.00 -6.89 6.81
N THR A 182 -4.82 -5.87 7.67
CA THR A 182 -5.07 -4.45 7.34
C THR A 182 -4.24 -3.98 6.15
N TYR A 183 -3.03 -4.48 5.99
CA TYR A 183 -2.13 -4.15 4.89
C TYR A 183 -2.64 -4.63 3.52
N ALA A 184 -3.12 -5.88 3.46
CA ALA A 184 -3.69 -6.42 2.22
C ALA A 184 -5.05 -5.80 1.90
N LEU A 185 -5.90 -5.60 2.93
CA LEU A 185 -7.18 -4.91 2.78
C LEU A 185 -7.00 -3.48 2.30
N GLY A 186 -6.00 -2.75 2.83
CA GLY A 186 -5.68 -1.40 2.37
C GLY A 186 -5.38 -1.35 0.87
N SER A 187 -4.52 -2.25 0.39
CA SER A 187 -4.25 -2.36 -1.05
C SER A 187 -5.52 -2.69 -1.84
N ALA A 188 -6.32 -3.65 -1.39
CA ALA A 188 -7.53 -4.06 -2.11
C ALA A 188 -8.60 -2.95 -2.17
N TYR A 189 -8.78 -2.17 -1.10
CA TYR A 189 -9.67 -1.01 -1.10
C TYR A 189 -9.21 0.04 -2.12
N GLY A 190 -7.90 0.30 -2.21
CA GLY A 190 -7.33 1.22 -3.18
C GLY A 190 -7.66 0.86 -4.63
N ALA A 191 -7.66 -0.42 -4.99
CA ALA A 191 -8.06 -0.87 -6.33
C ALA A 191 -9.51 -0.51 -6.66
N GLN A 192 -10.42 -0.73 -5.71
CA GLN A 192 -11.83 -0.41 -5.89
C GLN A 192 -12.06 1.11 -5.98
N TYR A 193 -11.33 1.93 -5.21
CA TYR A 193 -11.40 3.39 -5.36
C TYR A 193 -10.95 3.86 -6.75
N LYS A 194 -9.83 3.33 -7.24
CA LYS A 194 -9.35 3.64 -8.60
C LYS A 194 -10.40 3.28 -9.64
N HIS A 195 -11.01 2.10 -9.52
CA HIS A 195 -12.09 1.67 -10.40
C HIS A 195 -13.28 2.64 -10.36
N ALA A 196 -13.73 3.03 -9.17
CA ALA A 196 -14.85 3.96 -9.00
C ALA A 196 -14.55 5.34 -9.60
N MET A 197 -13.35 5.88 -9.39
CA MET A 197 -12.92 7.15 -9.99
C MET A 197 -13.00 7.10 -11.52
N ILE A 198 -12.51 6.02 -12.13
CA ILE A 198 -12.55 5.84 -13.59
C ILE A 198 -13.99 5.66 -14.09
N ALA A 199 -14.80 4.88 -13.39
CA ALA A 199 -16.22 4.67 -13.74
C ALA A 199 -17.05 5.97 -13.69
N GLU A 200 -16.66 6.93 -12.85
CA GLU A 200 -17.24 8.27 -12.77
C GLU A 200 -16.69 9.26 -13.81
N GLY A 201 -15.80 8.80 -14.69
CA GLY A 201 -15.29 9.60 -15.80
C GLY A 201 -13.94 10.30 -15.52
N MET A 202 -13.25 9.99 -14.42
CA MET A 202 -11.90 10.50 -14.20
C MET A 202 -10.92 9.84 -15.17
N ASP A 203 -10.21 10.62 -15.96
CA ASP A 203 -9.02 10.13 -16.67
C ASP A 203 -7.86 10.03 -15.68
N PHE A 204 -7.82 8.89 -14.98
CA PHE A 204 -6.87 8.64 -13.90
C PHE A 204 -5.42 8.73 -14.37
N ASP A 205 -5.14 8.20 -15.55
CA ASP A 205 -3.79 8.19 -16.10
C ASP A 205 -3.36 9.60 -16.52
N ALA A 206 -4.26 10.41 -17.10
CA ALA A 206 -3.96 11.81 -17.40
C ALA A 206 -3.72 12.64 -16.13
N VAL A 207 -4.47 12.41 -15.06
CA VAL A 207 -4.24 13.04 -13.75
C VAL A 207 -2.87 12.68 -13.21
N CYS A 208 -2.50 11.40 -13.20
CA CYS A 208 -1.18 10.95 -12.75
C CYS A 208 -0.03 11.53 -13.62
N ALA A 209 -0.20 11.54 -14.95
CA ALA A 209 0.79 12.05 -15.89
C ALA A 209 1.01 13.56 -15.77
N SER A 210 -0.02 14.32 -15.38
CA SER A 210 0.09 15.76 -15.16
C SER A 210 0.93 16.12 -13.93
N GLY A 211 1.03 15.20 -12.95
CA GLY A 211 1.62 15.48 -11.64
C GLY A 211 0.72 16.31 -10.72
N ASP A 212 -0.43 16.80 -11.21
CA ASP A 212 -1.44 17.47 -10.38
C ASP A 212 -2.47 16.46 -9.89
N LEU A 213 -2.31 16.02 -8.64
CA LEU A 213 -3.15 15.01 -7.99
C LEU A 213 -4.38 15.60 -7.28
N ALA A 214 -4.68 16.89 -7.47
CA ALA A 214 -5.83 17.55 -6.83
C ALA A 214 -7.16 16.82 -7.09
N PRO A 215 -7.48 16.33 -8.31
CA PRO A 215 -8.73 15.60 -8.55
C PRO A 215 -8.87 14.32 -7.72
N ILE A 216 -7.77 13.55 -7.57
CA ILE A 216 -7.74 12.35 -6.74
C ILE A 216 -7.93 12.70 -5.27
N LYS A 217 -7.19 13.72 -4.79
CA LYS A 217 -7.30 14.21 -3.42
C LYS A 217 -8.70 14.69 -3.08
N GLU A 218 -9.37 15.40 -3.99
CA GLU A 218 -10.73 15.89 -3.82
C GLU A 218 -11.75 14.73 -3.75
N TRP A 219 -11.59 13.73 -4.62
CA TRP A 219 -12.45 12.54 -4.61
C TRP A 219 -12.33 11.77 -3.29
N LEU A 220 -11.11 11.47 -2.83
CA LEU A 220 -10.86 10.77 -1.58
C LEU A 220 -11.28 11.62 -0.38
N GLY A 221 -10.98 12.90 -0.39
CA GLY A 221 -11.30 13.84 0.69
C GLY A 221 -12.79 13.95 0.95
N SER A 222 -13.58 14.13 -0.10
CA SER A 222 -15.03 14.29 0.02
C SER A 222 -15.77 13.01 0.40
N ARG A 223 -15.25 11.83 0.03
CA ARG A 223 -15.96 10.55 0.21
C ARG A 223 -15.48 9.72 1.39
N ILE A 224 -14.19 9.86 1.76
CA ILE A 224 -13.56 9.05 2.80
C ILE A 224 -13.06 9.92 3.94
N TRP A 225 -12.15 10.87 3.68
CA TRP A 225 -11.42 11.55 4.73
C TRP A 225 -12.31 12.38 5.65
N THR A 226 -13.27 13.11 5.05
CA THR A 226 -14.19 13.99 5.79
C THR A 226 -14.94 13.31 6.94
N TRP A 227 -15.09 11.99 6.87
CA TRP A 227 -15.88 11.26 7.85
C TRP A 227 -15.10 10.87 9.13
N GLY A 228 -13.76 10.88 9.09
CA GLY A 228 -12.98 10.37 10.22
C GLY A 228 -13.49 9.01 10.69
N ARG A 229 -13.83 8.88 11.98
CA ARG A 229 -14.45 7.67 12.57
C ARG A 229 -15.98 7.69 12.60
N ALA A 230 -16.62 8.63 11.98
CA ALA A 230 -18.08 8.73 12.01
C ALA A 230 -18.78 7.62 11.19
N LYS A 231 -18.03 6.95 10.30
CA LYS A 231 -18.50 5.80 9.51
C LYS A 231 -17.51 4.66 9.61
N ASP A 232 -18.00 3.44 9.57
CA ASP A 232 -17.14 2.26 9.50
C ASP A 232 -16.60 2.03 8.07
N SER A 233 -15.66 1.08 7.92
CA SER A 233 -15.03 0.80 6.62
C SER A 233 -16.01 0.32 5.56
N LYS A 234 -17.04 -0.43 5.94
CA LYS A 234 -18.07 -0.95 5.00
C LYS A 234 -18.94 0.18 4.49
N GLU A 235 -19.35 1.08 5.39
CA GLU A 235 -20.14 2.25 5.06
C GLU A 235 -19.35 3.21 4.13
N LEU A 236 -18.04 3.39 4.41
CA LEU A 236 -17.19 4.24 3.59
C LEU A 236 -16.99 3.66 2.18
N ILE A 237 -16.72 2.37 2.06
CA ILE A 237 -16.53 1.74 0.75
C ILE A 237 -17.83 1.78 -0.05
N LEU A 238 -18.95 1.39 0.56
CA LEU A 238 -20.25 1.43 -0.09
C LEU A 238 -20.62 2.87 -0.53
N GLY A 239 -20.38 3.85 0.33
CA GLY A 239 -20.68 5.25 0.04
C GLY A 239 -19.75 5.87 -1.00
N ALA A 240 -18.49 5.46 -1.05
CA ALA A 240 -17.52 5.97 -2.02
C ALA A 240 -17.61 5.29 -3.39
N CYS A 241 -17.85 3.98 -3.43
CA CYS A 241 -17.81 3.18 -4.65
C CYS A 241 -19.19 2.80 -5.19
N GLY A 242 -20.27 3.03 -4.42
CA GLY A 242 -21.64 2.65 -4.80
C GLY A 242 -21.96 1.16 -4.63
N GLU A 243 -21.00 0.36 -4.18
CA GLU A 243 -21.12 -1.09 -3.99
C GLU A 243 -20.26 -1.58 -2.83
N PRO A 244 -20.56 -2.77 -2.25
CA PRO A 244 -19.73 -3.37 -1.22
C PRO A 244 -18.31 -3.67 -1.71
N PHE A 245 -17.40 -3.94 -0.75
CA PHE A 245 -16.05 -4.36 -1.07
C PHE A 245 -16.04 -5.65 -1.92
N ASP A 246 -15.29 -5.59 -3.03
CA ASP A 246 -15.03 -6.72 -3.91
C ASP A 246 -13.53 -6.84 -4.22
N VAL A 247 -12.93 -7.95 -3.81
CA VAL A 247 -11.52 -8.25 -4.01
C VAL A 247 -11.13 -8.41 -5.49
N HIS A 248 -12.09 -8.67 -6.38
CA HIS A 248 -11.83 -8.85 -7.81
C HIS A 248 -11.21 -7.59 -8.46
N TYR A 249 -11.50 -6.39 -7.97
CA TYR A 249 -10.85 -5.19 -8.43
C TYR A 249 -9.34 -5.22 -8.20
N TYR A 250 -8.92 -5.75 -7.06
CA TYR A 250 -7.50 -5.85 -6.74
C TYR A 250 -6.79 -6.93 -7.57
N THR A 251 -7.38 -8.11 -7.68
CA THR A 251 -6.81 -9.19 -8.49
C THR A 251 -6.73 -8.81 -9.96
N LYS A 252 -7.76 -8.14 -10.49
CA LYS A 252 -7.75 -7.60 -11.85
C LYS A 252 -6.66 -6.56 -12.04
N TYR A 253 -6.53 -5.60 -11.12
CA TYR A 253 -5.49 -4.58 -11.17
C TYR A 253 -4.09 -5.19 -11.23
N LEU A 254 -3.79 -6.15 -10.37
CA LEU A 254 -2.49 -6.83 -10.36
C LEU A 254 -2.27 -7.61 -11.66
N THR A 255 -3.27 -8.33 -12.13
CA THR A 255 -3.20 -9.09 -13.39
C THR A 255 -2.91 -8.17 -14.57
N ASP A 256 -3.66 -7.08 -14.73
CA ASP A 256 -3.49 -6.14 -15.83
C ASP A 256 -2.09 -5.47 -15.78
N LYS A 257 -1.68 -4.97 -14.62
CA LYS A 257 -0.40 -4.29 -14.42
C LYS A 257 0.79 -5.18 -14.74
N TYR A 258 0.82 -6.37 -14.16
CA TYR A 258 1.96 -7.28 -14.33
C TYR A 258 1.96 -8.01 -15.66
N SER A 259 0.80 -8.26 -16.27
CA SER A 259 0.74 -8.70 -17.66
C SER A 259 1.34 -7.65 -18.61
N ARG A 260 1.06 -6.37 -18.38
CA ARG A 260 1.65 -5.25 -19.13
C ARG A 260 3.17 -5.19 -18.97
N ILE A 261 3.68 -5.29 -17.74
CA ILE A 261 5.12 -5.19 -17.43
C ILE A 261 5.90 -6.35 -18.06
N TYR A 262 5.36 -7.56 -17.97
CA TYR A 262 6.06 -8.78 -18.40
C TYR A 262 5.66 -9.28 -19.79
N GLY A 263 4.77 -8.56 -20.49
CA GLY A 263 4.32 -8.95 -21.83
C GLY A 263 3.57 -10.28 -21.85
N LEU A 264 2.83 -10.60 -20.78
CA LEU A 264 2.05 -11.82 -20.67
C LEU A 264 0.75 -11.66 -21.48
N ALA A 265 0.28 -12.76 -22.10
CA ALA A 265 -1.04 -12.76 -22.73
C ALA A 265 -2.11 -12.48 -21.66
N SER A 266 -3.10 -11.64 -22.00
CA SER A 266 -4.27 -11.42 -21.13
C SER A 266 -4.96 -12.77 -20.89
N ALA A 267 -5.18 -13.12 -19.63
CA ALA A 267 -5.87 -14.34 -19.25
C ALA A 267 -7.37 -14.23 -19.54
#